data_9a5a1d45bb6c855e81e4e5abe590ccce
#
_entry.id   9a5a1d45bb6c855e81e4e5abe590ccce
#
_cell.length_a   1.000
_cell.length_b   1.000
_cell.length_c   1.000
_cell.angle_alpha   90.00
_cell.angle_beta   90.00
_cell.angle_gamma   90.00
#
_symmetry.space_group_name_H-M   'P 1'
#
loop_
_entity.id
_entity.type
_entity.pdbx_description
1 polymer ?
#
loop_
_entity_poly.entity_id
_entity_poly.type
_entity_poly.pdbx_seq_one_letter_code
_entity_poly.pdbx_strand_id
1 'polypeptide(L)'
;MNKEFNNISELLETFPDEQSCIDHLECLRWDGNTVSPFDASSKVYKCANNRYRCKESGKYFNIKTQTLFDNTKVKLQKWFLAIWLVTSHKKEISSIQLSKDIGVTQKTAWFMLQRIRNCFGIDNNSGLSNEVEVDDT
;
A
#
# COMPACT_ATOMS: atom_id res chain seq x y z
N MET A 1 -5.18 7.35 2.45
CA MET A 1 -6.61 7.18 2.36
C MET A 1 -7.28 8.06 3.35
N ASN A 2 -8.08 8.97 2.85
CA ASN A 2 -8.73 9.92 3.73
C ASN A 2 -10.14 9.55 4.08
N LYS A 3 -10.70 8.55 3.43
CA LYS A 3 -12.06 8.16 3.73
C LYS A 3 -12.10 7.32 4.98
N GLU A 4 -13.16 7.50 5.74
CA GLU A 4 -13.38 6.66 6.88
C GLU A 4 -14.44 5.63 6.56
N PHE A 5 -14.19 4.39 6.92
CA PHE A 5 -15.12 3.30 6.70
C PHE A 5 -15.54 2.73 8.04
N ASN A 6 -16.81 2.40 8.16
CA ASN A 6 -17.32 1.82 9.39
C ASN A 6 -17.02 0.33 9.49
N ASN A 7 -16.86 -0.32 8.36
CA ASN A 7 -16.60 -1.75 8.35
C ASN A 7 -15.93 -2.16 7.04
N ILE A 8 -15.52 -3.42 6.99
CA ILE A 8 -14.82 -3.96 5.84
C ILE A 8 -15.67 -3.91 4.59
N SER A 9 -16.99 -4.14 4.72
CA SER A 9 -17.86 -4.14 3.55
C SER A 9 -17.86 -2.80 2.84
N GLU A 10 -17.85 -1.71 3.58
CA GLU A 10 -17.81 -0.39 2.96
C GLU A 10 -16.52 -0.17 2.20
N LEU A 11 -15.41 -0.62 2.75
CA LEU A 11 -14.14 -0.48 2.09
C LEU A 11 -14.12 -1.28 0.79
N LEU A 12 -14.61 -2.51 0.83
CA LEU A 12 -14.61 -3.36 -0.36
C LEU A 12 -15.58 -2.88 -1.42
N GLU A 13 -16.67 -2.23 -1.01
CA GLU A 13 -17.60 -1.66 -1.97
C GLU A 13 -16.99 -0.45 -2.66
N THR A 14 -16.19 0.32 -1.95
CA THR A 14 -15.56 1.50 -2.54
C THR A 14 -14.40 1.10 -3.45
N PHE A 15 -13.66 0.04 -3.10
CA PHE A 15 -12.51 -0.42 -3.87
C PHE A 15 -12.71 -1.89 -4.26
N PRO A 16 -13.63 -2.17 -5.17
CA PRO A 16 -13.96 -3.56 -5.49
C PRO A 16 -12.91 -4.30 -6.29
N ASP A 17 -12.00 -3.59 -6.94
CA ASP A 17 -10.99 -4.25 -7.77
C ASP A 17 -9.70 -3.45 -7.77
N GLU A 18 -8.70 -3.98 -8.48
CA GLU A 18 -7.39 -3.36 -8.53
C GLU A 18 -7.44 -1.99 -9.21
N GLN A 19 -8.23 -1.87 -10.27
CA GLN A 19 -8.28 -0.63 -11.02
C GLN A 19 -8.85 0.52 -10.18
N SER A 20 -9.86 0.23 -9.35
CA SER A 20 -10.42 1.29 -8.49
C SER A 20 -9.39 1.76 -7.48
N CYS A 21 -8.55 0.86 -6.99
CA CYS A 21 -7.47 1.22 -6.08
C CYS A 21 -6.43 2.08 -6.79
N ILE A 22 -6.06 1.70 -8.01
CA ILE A 22 -5.09 2.46 -8.78
C ILE A 22 -5.61 3.86 -9.05
N ASP A 23 -6.87 3.97 -9.47
CA ASP A 23 -7.45 5.27 -9.77
C ASP A 23 -7.45 6.17 -8.54
N HIS A 24 -7.76 5.61 -7.39
CA HIS A 24 -7.78 6.39 -6.15
C HIS A 24 -6.37 6.89 -5.81
N LEU A 25 -5.37 6.03 -5.91
CA LEU A 25 -4.00 6.41 -5.58
C LEU A 25 -3.46 7.45 -6.57
N GLU A 26 -3.81 7.31 -7.84
CA GLU A 26 -3.37 8.29 -8.83
C GLU A 26 -4.01 9.64 -8.57
N CYS A 27 -5.26 9.65 -8.16
CA CYS A 27 -5.93 10.89 -7.81
C CYS A 27 -5.27 11.55 -6.61
N LEU A 28 -4.93 10.76 -5.59
CA LEU A 28 -4.29 11.32 -4.39
C LEU A 28 -2.88 11.82 -4.66
N ARG A 29 -2.12 11.07 -5.47
CA ARG A 29 -0.71 11.39 -5.66
C ARG A 29 -0.49 12.45 -6.74
N TRP A 30 -1.22 12.35 -7.84
CA TRP A 30 -0.96 13.20 -8.98
C TRP A 30 -2.10 14.15 -9.34
N ASP A 31 -3.31 13.80 -8.95
CA ASP A 31 -4.49 14.63 -9.22
C ASP A 31 -4.54 15.10 -10.67
N GLY A 32 -4.36 14.13 -11.58
CA GLY A 32 -4.43 14.42 -13.02
C GLY A 32 -3.13 14.90 -13.63
N ASN A 33 -2.09 15.11 -12.83
CA ASN A 33 -0.84 15.67 -13.33
C ASN A 33 0.30 14.71 -13.00
N THR A 34 0.42 13.65 -13.77
CA THR A 34 1.38 12.59 -13.51
C THR A 34 2.83 13.09 -13.53
N VAL A 35 3.57 12.74 -12.49
CA VAL A 35 4.95 13.16 -12.31
C VAL A 35 5.83 11.94 -12.17
N SER A 36 6.96 11.93 -12.90
CA SER A 36 7.90 10.82 -12.82
C SER A 36 8.62 10.80 -11.47
N PRO A 37 8.76 9.64 -10.83
CA PRO A 37 9.54 9.55 -9.60
C PRO A 37 11.04 9.63 -9.87
N PHE A 38 11.45 9.52 -11.13
CA PHE A 38 12.87 9.58 -11.50
C PHE A 38 13.32 10.98 -11.89
N ASP A 39 12.42 11.80 -12.43
CA ASP A 39 12.74 13.15 -12.83
C ASP A 39 11.44 13.94 -12.88
N ALA A 40 11.20 14.75 -11.86
CA ALA A 40 9.94 15.46 -11.71
C ALA A 40 9.69 16.47 -12.82
N SER A 41 10.73 16.91 -13.50
CA SER A 41 10.58 17.88 -14.58
C SER A 41 10.39 17.23 -15.94
N SER A 42 10.50 15.90 -16.03
CA SER A 42 10.43 15.22 -17.31
C SER A 42 9.01 15.09 -17.81
N LYS A 43 8.87 15.04 -19.13
CA LYS A 43 7.61 14.65 -19.72
C LYS A 43 7.35 13.20 -19.41
N VAL A 44 6.08 12.85 -19.30
CA VAL A 44 5.65 11.52 -19.00
C VAL A 44 4.66 11.04 -20.06
N TYR A 45 4.85 9.84 -20.55
CA TYR A 45 3.95 9.25 -21.52
C TYR A 45 3.13 8.15 -20.88
N LYS A 46 1.83 8.13 -21.14
CA LYS A 46 0.97 7.08 -20.62
C LYS A 46 1.06 5.88 -21.54
N CYS A 47 1.28 4.72 -20.96
CA CYS A 47 1.40 3.47 -21.68
C CYS A 47 0.26 2.53 -21.31
N ALA A 48 0.30 1.31 -21.82
CA ALA A 48 -0.73 0.32 -21.51
C ALA A 48 -0.55 -0.21 -20.09
N ASN A 49 -1.61 -0.80 -19.55
CA ASN A 49 -1.56 -1.50 -18.27
C ASN A 49 -1.16 -0.61 -17.09
N ASN A 50 -1.68 0.62 -17.11
CA ASN A 50 -1.45 1.58 -16.02
C ASN A 50 0.02 1.94 -15.83
N ARG A 51 0.83 1.77 -16.87
CA ARG A 51 2.25 2.12 -16.81
C ARG A 51 2.47 3.48 -17.45
N TYR A 52 3.54 4.10 -17.06
CA TYR A 52 3.97 5.38 -17.60
C TYR A 52 5.46 5.30 -17.92
N ARG A 53 5.93 6.15 -18.79
CA ARG A 53 7.34 6.19 -19.16
C ARG A 53 7.88 7.59 -18.99
N CYS A 54 9.00 7.71 -18.30
CA CYS A 54 9.70 8.97 -18.11
C CYS A 54 10.55 9.24 -19.33
N LYS A 55 10.34 10.35 -20.00
CA LYS A 55 11.07 10.65 -21.23
C LYS A 55 12.57 10.79 -20.98
N GLU A 56 12.93 11.53 -19.94
CA GLU A 56 14.34 11.81 -19.70
C GLU A 56 15.15 10.60 -19.25
N SER A 57 14.59 9.80 -18.36
CA SER A 57 15.32 8.64 -17.88
C SER A 57 15.08 7.41 -18.73
N GLY A 58 14.04 7.39 -19.55
CA GLY A 58 13.67 6.21 -20.33
C GLY A 58 13.07 5.10 -19.51
N LYS A 59 12.86 5.30 -18.23
CA LYS A 59 12.38 4.24 -17.35
C LYS A 59 10.88 4.23 -17.27
N TYR A 60 10.33 3.03 -17.06
CA TYR A 60 8.90 2.88 -16.86
C TYR A 60 8.59 2.94 -15.38
N PHE A 61 7.39 3.39 -15.05
CA PHE A 61 6.94 3.43 -13.68
C PHE A 61 5.42 3.31 -13.62
N ASN A 62 4.89 3.13 -12.43
CA ASN A 62 3.45 3.15 -12.23
C ASN A 62 3.18 3.79 -10.86
N ILE A 63 1.92 3.79 -10.44
CA ILE A 63 1.56 4.48 -9.20
C ILE A 63 2.23 3.85 -7.99
N LYS A 64 2.67 2.60 -8.08
CA LYS A 64 3.34 1.93 -6.96
C LYS A 64 4.81 2.26 -6.85
N THR A 65 5.44 2.72 -7.92
CA THR A 65 6.90 2.92 -7.97
C THR A 65 7.35 3.91 -6.91
N GLN A 66 8.30 3.48 -6.10
CA GLN A 66 8.89 4.28 -5.02
C GLN A 66 7.87 4.66 -3.94
N THR A 67 6.84 3.83 -3.76
CA THR A 67 5.90 4.00 -2.66
C THR A 67 5.96 2.77 -1.78
N LEU A 68 5.16 2.75 -0.74
CA LEU A 68 5.12 1.59 0.14
C LEU A 68 4.62 0.34 -0.59
N PHE A 69 4.01 0.51 -1.76
CA PHE A 69 3.51 -0.61 -2.55
C PHE A 69 4.52 -1.10 -3.59
N ASP A 70 5.72 -0.53 -3.61
CA ASP A 70 6.70 -0.85 -4.64
C ASP A 70 7.14 -2.29 -4.55
N ASN A 71 7.28 -2.92 -5.70
CA ASN A 71 7.75 -4.31 -5.80
C ASN A 71 6.89 -5.32 -5.06
N THR A 72 5.61 -5.03 -4.89
CA THR A 72 4.72 -5.94 -4.21
C THR A 72 3.92 -6.75 -5.22
N LYS A 73 3.67 -8.01 -4.90
CA LYS A 73 2.77 -8.83 -5.68
C LYS A 73 1.41 -8.93 -5.02
N VAL A 74 1.23 -8.32 -3.87
CA VAL A 74 -0.03 -8.31 -3.17
C VAL A 74 -0.95 -7.29 -3.84
N LYS A 75 -2.20 -7.65 -4.05
CA LYS A 75 -3.14 -6.74 -4.69
C LYS A 75 -3.40 -5.53 -3.81
N LEU A 76 -3.63 -4.39 -4.45
CA LEU A 76 -3.84 -3.15 -3.72
C LEU A 76 -5.05 -3.21 -2.81
N GLN A 77 -6.08 -3.95 -3.17
CA GLN A 77 -7.25 -4.07 -2.31
C GLN A 77 -6.84 -4.65 -0.95
N LYS A 78 -5.96 -5.63 -0.94
CA LYS A 78 -5.49 -6.21 0.32
C LYS A 78 -4.62 -5.22 1.09
N TRP A 79 -3.82 -4.43 0.37
CA TRP A 79 -3.04 -3.38 1.01
C TRP A 79 -3.95 -2.33 1.65
N PHE A 80 -5.01 -1.93 0.96
CA PHE A 80 -5.93 -0.95 1.49
C PHE A 80 -6.62 -1.50 2.74
N LEU A 81 -6.99 -2.78 2.71
CA LEU A 81 -7.61 -3.40 3.86
C LEU A 81 -6.63 -3.47 5.03
N ALA A 82 -5.38 -3.83 4.76
CA ALA A 82 -4.37 -3.89 5.80
C ALA A 82 -4.13 -2.51 6.42
N ILE A 83 -4.02 -1.48 5.59
CA ILE A 83 -3.82 -0.13 6.08
C ILE A 83 -4.99 0.30 6.97
N TRP A 84 -6.21 0.00 6.53
CA TRP A 84 -7.38 0.36 7.30
C TRP A 84 -7.39 -0.35 8.67
N LEU A 85 -7.06 -1.64 8.68
CA LEU A 85 -7.04 -2.38 9.93
C LEU A 85 -5.98 -1.84 10.88
N VAL A 86 -4.78 -1.59 10.37
CA VAL A 86 -3.67 -1.13 11.21
C VAL A 86 -3.91 0.28 11.73
N THR A 87 -4.39 1.17 10.88
CA THR A 87 -4.48 2.59 11.26
C THR A 87 -5.75 2.93 12.00
N SER A 88 -6.81 2.15 11.81
CA SER A 88 -8.12 2.52 12.38
C SER A 88 -8.44 1.78 13.66
N HIS A 89 -8.20 0.49 13.68
CA HIS A 89 -8.69 -0.32 14.77
C HIS A 89 -7.65 -1.17 15.45
N LYS A 90 -6.63 -1.60 14.75
CA LYS A 90 -5.75 -2.61 15.28
C LYS A 90 -4.29 -2.22 15.13
N LYS A 91 -3.94 -1.08 15.70
CA LYS A 91 -2.58 -0.58 15.60
C LYS A 91 -1.56 -1.59 16.08
N GLU A 92 -1.95 -2.46 17.00
CA GLU A 92 -1.03 -3.46 17.54
C GLU A 92 -1.32 -4.84 17.01
N ILE A 93 -1.99 -4.94 15.87
CA ILE A 93 -2.28 -6.22 15.27
C ILE A 93 -1.00 -6.98 14.97
N SER A 94 -0.99 -8.28 15.22
CA SER A 94 0.17 -9.09 14.90
C SER A 94 0.17 -9.50 13.44
N SER A 95 1.31 -9.91 12.94
CA SER A 95 1.40 -10.39 11.56
C SER A 95 0.57 -11.64 11.36
N ILE A 96 0.44 -12.48 12.39
CA ILE A 96 -0.38 -13.67 12.28
C ILE A 96 -1.84 -13.30 12.09
N GLN A 97 -2.33 -12.36 12.89
CA GLN A 97 -3.72 -11.95 12.77
C GLN A 97 -3.98 -11.25 11.45
N LEU A 98 -3.07 -10.39 11.03
CA LEU A 98 -3.21 -9.70 9.77
C LEU A 98 -3.25 -10.69 8.61
N SER A 99 -2.40 -11.71 8.65
CA SER A 99 -2.38 -12.70 7.58
C SER A 99 -3.72 -13.39 7.45
N LYS A 100 -4.38 -13.66 8.55
CA LYS A 100 -5.69 -14.29 8.52
C LYS A 100 -6.76 -13.33 8.04
N ASP A 101 -6.67 -12.08 8.45
CA ASP A 101 -7.69 -11.10 8.11
C ASP A 101 -7.70 -10.76 6.62
N ILE A 102 -6.55 -10.72 5.99
CA ILE A 102 -6.48 -10.31 4.59
C ILE A 102 -6.13 -11.46 3.64
N GLY A 103 -5.88 -12.66 4.18
CA GLY A 103 -5.67 -13.82 3.31
C GLY A 103 -4.34 -13.87 2.61
N VAL A 104 -3.27 -13.59 3.33
CA VAL A 104 -1.90 -13.72 2.79
C VAL A 104 -1.09 -14.56 3.76
N THR A 105 0.13 -14.95 3.37
CA THR A 105 0.99 -15.71 4.29
C THR A 105 1.45 -14.81 5.42
N GLN A 106 1.87 -15.43 6.51
CA GLN A 106 2.37 -14.65 7.64
C GLN A 106 3.60 -13.83 7.27
N LYS A 107 4.48 -14.38 6.45
CA LYS A 107 5.67 -13.66 6.01
C LYS A 107 5.30 -12.42 5.23
N THR A 108 4.33 -12.54 4.31
CA THR A 108 3.86 -11.41 3.54
C THR A 108 3.19 -10.38 4.44
N ALA A 109 2.36 -10.84 5.39
CA ALA A 109 1.69 -9.95 6.31
C ALA A 109 2.70 -9.18 7.17
N TRP A 110 3.76 -9.84 7.61
CA TRP A 110 4.80 -9.19 8.40
C TRP A 110 5.46 -8.07 7.59
N PHE A 111 5.80 -8.39 6.36
CA PHE A 111 6.40 -7.43 5.47
C PHE A 111 5.51 -6.22 5.27
N MET A 112 4.22 -6.46 4.98
CA MET A 112 3.25 -5.38 4.81
C MET A 112 3.14 -4.54 6.07
N LEU A 113 3.07 -5.21 7.22
CA LEU A 113 2.92 -4.52 8.48
C LEU A 113 4.10 -3.59 8.77
N GLN A 114 5.32 -4.05 8.49
CA GLN A 114 6.50 -3.22 8.70
C GLN A 114 6.46 -1.99 7.79
N ARG A 115 6.10 -2.17 6.54
CA ARG A 115 6.03 -1.05 5.62
C ARG A 115 4.95 -0.04 6.02
N ILE A 116 3.80 -0.53 6.47
CA ILE A 116 2.71 0.35 6.88
C ILE A 116 3.12 1.15 8.11
N ARG A 117 3.72 0.48 9.09
CA ARG A 117 4.14 1.17 10.31
C ARG A 117 5.19 2.23 10.02
N ASN A 118 6.13 1.92 9.15
CA ASN A 118 7.15 2.90 8.79
C ASN A 118 6.56 4.07 8.03
N CYS A 119 5.63 3.80 7.11
CA CYS A 119 5.05 4.85 6.30
C CYS A 119 4.19 5.81 7.11
N PHE A 120 3.45 5.28 8.07
CA PHE A 120 2.52 6.09 8.85
C PHE A 120 3.09 6.54 10.20
N GLY A 121 4.35 6.24 10.44
CA GLY A 121 4.98 6.70 11.69
C GLY A 121 4.48 6.00 12.93
N ILE A 122 3.93 4.78 12.79
CA ILE A 122 3.43 4.07 13.94
C ILE A 122 4.61 3.49 14.71
N ASP A 123 4.60 3.72 16.03
CA ASP A 123 5.70 3.29 16.86
C ASP A 123 5.79 1.78 16.93
N ASN A 124 6.93 1.25 16.55
CA ASN A 124 7.15 -0.16 16.59
C ASN A 124 7.77 -0.63 17.88
N ASN A 125 8.16 0.28 18.73
CA ASN A 125 8.92 -0.11 19.91
C ASN A 125 8.16 -0.99 20.87
N SER A 126 6.93 -0.65 21.13
CA SER A 126 6.16 -1.48 22.03
C SER A 126 5.83 -2.78 21.36
N GLY A 127 5.56 -2.75 20.09
CA GLY A 127 5.29 -3.96 19.38
C GLY A 127 6.53 -4.74 19.10
N LEU A 128 7.65 -4.07 19.04
CA LEU A 128 8.85 -4.73 18.73
C LEU A 128 9.22 -5.77 19.71
N SER A 129 9.09 -5.47 20.95
CA SER A 129 9.46 -6.47 21.94
C SER A 129 8.55 -7.67 21.84
N ASN A 130 7.32 -7.48 21.41
CA ASN A 130 6.47 -8.60 21.24
C ASN A 130 6.69 -9.28 19.94
N GLU A 131 7.02 -8.51 18.94
CA GLU A 131 7.19 -9.08 17.67
C GLU A 131 8.33 -9.93 17.58
N VAL A 132 9.34 -9.62 18.25
CA VAL A 132 10.52 -10.35 18.20
C VAL A 132 10.23 -11.76 18.52
N GLU A 133 9.35 -11.95 19.45
CA GLU A 133 9.14 -13.25 19.75
C GLU A 133 8.21 -13.81 18.87
N VAL A 134 7.47 -13.11 18.35
CA VAL A 134 6.60 -13.68 17.51
C VAL A 134 7.22 -14.28 16.41
N ASP A 135 8.19 -13.81 16.14
CA ASP A 135 8.81 -14.30 15.14
C ASP A 135 8.93 -15.52 15.11
N ASP A 136 8.84 -15.79 15.83
CA ASP A 136 8.76 -16.82 15.87
C ASP A 136 8.17 -17.37 15.00
N THR A 137 8.06 -17.13 14.71
CA THR A 137 7.54 -17.58 13.84
C THR A 137 7.72 -17.92 13.01
#